data_45513025f5bea06bcb1b9b3e58e39769
#
_entry.id   45513025f5bea06bcb1b9b3e58e39769
#
_cell.length_a   1.000
_cell.length_b   1.000
_cell.length_c   1.000
_cell.angle_alpha   90.00
_cell.angle_beta   90.00
_cell.angle_gamma   90.00
#
_symmetry.space_group_name_H-M   'P 1'
#
loop_
_entity.id
_entity.type
_entity.pdbx_description
1 polymer ?
#
loop_
_entity_poly.entity_id
_entity_poly.type
_entity_poly.pdbx_seq_one_letter_code
_entity_poly.pdbx_strand_id
1 'polypeptide(L)'
;MKSIARIISTLFLLGSVSACTNEKSNSLKTPWDKWYFAFTTPKALPAQVTLLKLLDVDGYASTYRTIDQPQGISVDKWSERNSAGNTQFNKADRLPQIMIFCWDSIIDKKVYQSTLFFTQDTWNKMTTPYPDVLEPGKNAYRQTMLIGLAPEGKVRVWLRQYGHSDIPLNDTKITTVFGKDLDMCKGVTGSDFSYGYSNTTKEFIKGKKYPYGSW
;
A
#
# COMPACT_ATOMS: atom_id res chain seq x y z
N MET A 1 72.22 42.36 -32.02
CA MET A 1 72.08 41.10 -31.32
C MET A 1 70.79 41.23 -30.45
N LYS A 2 69.72 40.58 -30.82
CA LYS A 2 68.37 40.75 -30.23
C LYS A 2 68.10 39.60 -29.28
N SER A 3 67.85 39.88 -27.98
CA SER A 3 67.48 38.93 -26.95
C SER A 3 65.96 38.78 -26.97
N ILE A 4 65.46 37.55 -27.08
CA ILE A 4 64.07 37.24 -27.10
C ILE A 4 63.68 36.71 -25.66
N ALA A 5 62.88 37.51 -24.93
CA ALA A 5 62.31 37.11 -23.66
C ALA A 5 61.09 36.20 -23.89
N ARG A 6 61.11 34.98 -23.38
CA ARG A 6 59.97 34.06 -23.36
C ARG A 6 59.13 34.36 -22.15
N ILE A 7 57.88 34.79 -22.35
CA ILE A 7 56.88 34.94 -21.32
C ILE A 7 56.17 33.56 -21.18
N ILE A 8 56.34 32.93 -20.03
CA ILE A 8 55.59 31.71 -19.64
C ILE A 8 54.31 32.16 -18.97
N SER A 9 53.19 31.94 -19.67
CA SER A 9 51.85 32.22 -19.14
C SER A 9 51.39 31.00 -18.37
N THR A 10 51.34 31.08 -17.04
CA THR A 10 50.83 29.99 -16.18
C THR A 10 49.30 30.11 -16.09
N LEU A 11 48.60 29.20 -16.74
CA LEU A 11 47.13 29.13 -16.68
C LEU A 11 46.71 28.43 -15.39
N PHE A 12 46.18 29.18 -14.44
CA PHE A 12 45.57 28.65 -13.22
C PHE A 12 44.15 28.10 -13.59
N LEU A 13 44.01 26.80 -13.67
CA LEU A 13 42.71 26.11 -13.68
C LEU A 13 42.11 26.15 -12.29
N LEU A 14 41.18 27.07 -12.08
CA LEU A 14 40.29 27.05 -10.91
C LEU A 14 39.27 25.92 -11.10
N GLY A 15 39.56 24.77 -10.50
CA GLY A 15 38.61 23.68 -10.37
C GLY A 15 37.48 24.10 -9.41
N SER A 16 36.28 24.38 -9.95
CA SER A 16 35.07 24.55 -9.17
C SER A 16 34.67 23.20 -8.56
N VAL A 17 34.97 23.02 -7.29
CA VAL A 17 34.43 21.93 -6.45
C VAL A 17 32.96 22.21 -6.26
N SER A 18 32.08 21.57 -7.04
CA SER A 18 30.66 21.54 -6.76
C SER A 18 30.46 20.76 -5.45
N ALA A 19 30.32 21.49 -4.35
CA ALA A 19 29.86 20.92 -3.10
C ALA A 19 28.43 20.41 -3.34
N CYS A 20 28.23 19.09 -3.35
CA CYS A 20 26.93 18.51 -3.15
C CYS A 20 26.43 18.95 -1.77
N THR A 21 25.63 20.00 -1.74
CA THR A 21 24.84 20.31 -0.54
C THR A 21 23.91 19.13 -0.32
N ASN A 22 24.14 18.40 0.78
CA ASN A 22 23.15 17.48 1.34
C ASN A 22 21.94 18.35 1.70
N GLU A 23 20.97 18.47 0.77
CA GLU A 23 19.64 18.91 1.13
C GLU A 23 19.14 17.88 2.16
N LYS A 24 19.06 18.31 3.42
CA LYS A 24 18.31 17.58 4.43
C LYS A 24 16.91 17.44 3.88
N SER A 25 16.56 16.23 3.45
CA SER A 25 15.19 15.85 3.12
C SER A 25 14.31 16.37 4.26
N ASN A 26 13.40 17.28 3.94
CA ASN A 26 12.42 17.80 4.87
C ASN A 26 11.37 16.70 5.05
N SER A 27 11.77 15.56 5.63
CA SER A 27 10.86 14.44 5.85
C SER A 27 9.68 14.92 6.67
N LEU A 28 8.48 14.69 6.19
CA LEU A 28 7.24 14.99 6.91
C LEU A 28 7.29 14.25 8.25
N LYS A 29 7.47 15.01 9.34
CA LYS A 29 7.49 14.43 10.68
C LYS A 29 6.13 13.84 10.99
N THR A 30 6.09 12.53 11.18
CA THR A 30 4.91 11.83 11.67
C THR A 30 4.85 11.85 13.19
N PRO A 31 3.67 11.90 13.82
CA PRO A 31 3.53 11.84 15.28
C PRO A 31 3.70 10.42 15.85
N TRP A 32 4.12 9.47 15.04
CA TRP A 32 4.40 8.07 15.40
C TRP A 32 5.66 7.58 14.72
N ASP A 33 6.22 6.47 15.21
CA ASP A 33 7.38 5.81 14.63
C ASP A 33 7.03 4.94 13.42
N LYS A 34 5.87 4.27 13.47
CA LYS A 34 5.41 3.32 12.45
C LYS A 34 3.91 3.43 12.21
N TRP A 35 3.51 3.18 10.97
CA TRP A 35 2.14 2.89 10.63
C TRP A 35 2.02 1.45 10.10
N TYR A 36 0.81 0.94 10.05
CA TYR A 36 0.52 -0.46 9.76
C TYR A 36 -0.46 -0.56 8.60
N PHE A 37 -0.39 -1.67 7.87
CA PHE A 37 -1.40 -1.99 6.87
C PHE A 37 -1.81 -3.45 6.96
N ALA A 38 -3.05 -3.74 6.56
CA ALA A 38 -3.59 -5.08 6.49
C ALA A 38 -4.56 -5.20 5.33
N PHE A 39 -4.70 -6.41 4.83
CA PHE A 39 -5.66 -6.74 3.79
C PHE A 39 -6.92 -7.35 4.39
N THR A 40 -8.06 -7.16 3.73
CA THR A 40 -9.35 -7.73 4.09
C THR A 40 -10.14 -8.07 2.83
N THR A 41 -11.11 -8.98 2.95
CA THR A 41 -12.03 -9.33 1.86
C THR A 41 -13.46 -9.33 2.37
N PRO A 42 -14.48 -9.29 1.49
CA PRO A 42 -15.82 -9.71 1.86
C PRO A 42 -15.78 -11.16 2.38
N LYS A 43 -16.67 -11.49 3.30
CA LYS A 43 -16.72 -12.83 3.90
C LYS A 43 -16.85 -13.93 2.85
N ALA A 44 -16.08 -15.00 3.03
CA ALA A 44 -16.05 -16.18 2.17
C ALA A 44 -15.60 -15.95 0.72
N LEU A 45 -15.02 -14.78 0.42
CA LEU A 45 -14.44 -14.46 -0.88
C LEU A 45 -12.93 -14.25 -0.73
N PRO A 46 -12.15 -15.32 -0.48
CA PRO A 46 -10.75 -15.22 -0.08
C PRO A 46 -9.86 -14.68 -1.19
N ALA A 47 -8.82 -13.97 -0.76
CA ALA A 47 -7.70 -13.54 -1.59
C ALA A 47 -6.38 -13.84 -0.89
N GLN A 48 -5.30 -13.94 -1.66
CA GLN A 48 -3.93 -14.10 -1.13
C GLN A 48 -3.03 -13.02 -1.69
N VAL A 49 -2.40 -12.25 -0.82
CA VAL A 49 -1.43 -11.22 -1.21
C VAL A 49 -0.03 -11.81 -1.13
N THR A 50 0.69 -11.81 -2.25
CA THR A 50 1.94 -12.54 -2.39
C THR A 50 3.18 -11.65 -2.40
N LEU A 51 3.07 -10.47 -3.00
CA LEU A 51 4.18 -9.51 -3.15
C LEU A 51 3.63 -8.10 -3.04
N LEU A 52 4.33 -7.23 -2.31
CA LEU A 52 4.02 -5.81 -2.24
C LEU A 52 5.31 -5.00 -2.30
N LYS A 53 5.28 -3.92 -3.06
CA LYS A 53 6.28 -2.84 -3.04
C LYS A 53 5.61 -1.56 -2.57
N LEU A 54 6.25 -0.90 -1.63
CA LEU A 54 5.83 0.38 -1.07
C LEU A 54 6.94 1.40 -1.34
N LEU A 55 6.60 2.46 -2.03
CA LEU A 55 7.40 3.68 -2.13
C LEU A 55 6.84 4.70 -1.15
N ASP A 56 7.69 5.25 -0.31
CA ASP A 56 7.32 6.30 0.65
C ASP A 56 7.57 7.71 0.11
N VAL A 57 7.14 8.72 0.87
CA VAL A 57 7.26 10.14 0.49
C VAL A 57 8.70 10.64 0.43
N ASP A 58 9.65 9.94 1.06
CA ASP A 58 11.08 10.26 1.06
C ASP A 58 11.83 9.52 -0.07
N GLY A 59 11.13 8.72 -0.89
CA GLY A 59 11.68 7.98 -2.03
C GLY A 59 12.28 6.63 -1.67
N TYR A 60 12.09 6.11 -0.45
CA TYR A 60 12.56 4.77 -0.10
C TYR A 60 11.54 3.71 -0.54
N ALA A 61 12.05 2.65 -1.16
CA ALA A 61 11.25 1.53 -1.61
C ALA A 61 11.45 0.30 -0.71
N SER A 62 10.35 -0.21 -0.16
CA SER A 62 10.31 -1.43 0.65
C SER A 62 9.61 -2.55 -0.09
N THR A 63 10.04 -3.80 0.13
CA THR A 63 9.43 -4.99 -0.49
C THR A 63 8.98 -5.97 0.60
N TYR A 64 7.74 -6.42 0.49
CA TYR A 64 7.12 -7.40 1.39
C TYR A 64 6.73 -8.64 0.59
N ARG A 65 6.89 -9.83 1.18
CA ARG A 65 6.58 -11.11 0.55
C ARG A 65 5.75 -11.98 1.48
N THR A 66 4.83 -12.76 0.92
CA THR A 66 3.95 -13.66 1.68
C THR A 66 3.21 -12.91 2.80
N ILE A 67 2.35 -11.98 2.41
CA ILE A 67 1.85 -10.93 3.30
C ILE A 67 0.61 -11.38 4.05
N ASP A 68 -0.48 -11.67 3.32
CA ASP A 68 -1.79 -11.94 3.92
C ASP A 68 -2.63 -12.90 3.07
N GLN A 69 -3.41 -13.74 3.75
CA GLN A 69 -4.49 -14.53 3.18
C GLN A 69 -5.81 -14.05 3.80
N PRO A 70 -6.31 -12.87 3.42
CA PRO A 70 -7.44 -12.29 4.09
C PRO A 70 -8.74 -13.04 3.80
N GLN A 71 -9.53 -13.23 4.85
CA GLN A 71 -10.90 -13.68 4.76
C GLN A 71 -11.76 -12.76 5.62
N GLY A 72 -12.45 -11.83 4.98
CA GLY A 72 -13.26 -10.84 5.66
C GLY A 72 -14.43 -11.43 6.44
N ILE A 73 -14.98 -10.62 7.30
CA ILE A 73 -16.18 -10.96 8.10
C ILE A 73 -17.48 -10.49 7.45
N SER A 74 -17.42 -9.57 6.50
CA SER A 74 -18.58 -9.15 5.71
C SER A 74 -19.06 -10.29 4.80
N VAL A 75 -20.32 -10.27 4.40
CA VAL A 75 -20.91 -11.38 3.64
C VAL A 75 -20.91 -11.08 2.14
N ASP A 76 -21.47 -9.96 1.73
CA ASP A 76 -21.67 -9.59 0.34
C ASP A 76 -21.34 -8.12 0.04
N LYS A 77 -20.79 -7.45 1.02
CA LYS A 77 -20.38 -6.05 0.95
C LYS A 77 -19.27 -5.75 1.95
N TRP A 78 -18.64 -4.61 1.77
CA TRP A 78 -17.73 -4.07 2.79
C TRP A 78 -18.51 -3.68 4.05
N SER A 79 -17.93 -3.93 5.21
CA SER A 79 -18.51 -3.48 6.47
C SER A 79 -17.94 -2.10 6.86
N GLU A 80 -18.67 -1.39 7.75
CA GLU A 80 -18.19 -0.12 8.32
C GLU A 80 -16.95 -0.29 9.21
N ARG A 81 -16.77 -1.50 9.76
CA ARG A 81 -15.58 -1.93 10.51
C ARG A 81 -15.06 -3.21 9.89
N ASN A 82 -14.07 -3.07 9.01
CA ASN A 82 -13.51 -4.21 8.33
C ASN A 82 -12.59 -4.98 9.28
N SER A 83 -12.67 -6.30 9.24
CA SER A 83 -11.68 -7.15 9.90
C SER A 83 -10.32 -6.94 9.24
N ALA A 84 -9.29 -6.78 10.05
CA ALA A 84 -7.92 -6.70 9.56
C ALA A 84 -7.23 -8.06 9.73
N GLY A 85 -6.39 -8.42 8.80
CA GLY A 85 -5.39 -9.46 8.95
C GLY A 85 -4.34 -9.11 10.01
N ASN A 86 -3.27 -9.86 10.06
CA ASN A 86 -2.20 -9.63 11.03
C ASN A 86 -1.35 -8.42 10.63
N THR A 87 -1.54 -7.28 11.28
CA THR A 87 -0.76 -6.05 11.05
C THR A 87 0.65 -6.11 11.64
N GLN A 88 0.99 -7.10 12.42
CA GLN A 88 2.24 -7.15 13.18
C GLN A 88 3.49 -7.04 12.29
N PHE A 89 3.44 -7.60 11.09
CA PHE A 89 4.56 -7.62 10.15
C PHE A 89 4.44 -6.59 9.03
N ASN A 90 3.26 -6.08 8.77
CA ASN A 90 2.98 -5.15 7.69
C ASN A 90 3.05 -3.72 8.22
N LYS A 91 4.26 -3.19 8.31
CA LYS A 91 4.53 -1.85 8.88
C LYS A 91 5.57 -1.10 8.08
N ALA A 92 5.47 0.23 8.10
CA ALA A 92 6.42 1.15 7.50
C ALA A 92 6.62 2.39 8.38
N ASP A 93 7.76 3.05 8.21
CA ASP A 93 8.15 4.19 9.06
C ASP A 93 7.62 5.51 8.51
N ARG A 94 7.57 5.66 7.18
CA ARG A 94 7.23 6.91 6.48
C ARG A 94 5.90 6.79 5.78
N LEU A 95 5.26 7.94 5.55
CA LEU A 95 3.97 8.01 4.85
C LEU A 95 4.04 7.37 3.45
N PRO A 96 3.01 6.63 3.03
CA PRO A 96 3.00 5.98 1.73
C PRO A 96 2.81 6.99 0.60
N GLN A 97 3.55 6.83 -0.50
CA GLN A 97 3.32 7.53 -1.75
C GLN A 97 2.67 6.63 -2.78
N ILE A 98 3.27 5.45 -3.02
CA ILE A 98 2.76 4.46 -3.97
C ILE A 98 2.85 3.07 -3.34
N MET A 99 1.80 2.28 -3.50
CA MET A 99 1.80 0.88 -3.15
C MET A 99 1.41 0.06 -4.38
N ILE A 100 2.24 -0.94 -4.74
CA ILE A 100 1.96 -1.88 -5.82
C ILE A 100 1.99 -3.28 -5.21
N PHE A 101 0.94 -4.07 -5.45
CA PHE A 101 0.89 -5.43 -4.90
C PHE A 101 0.25 -6.44 -5.84
N CYS A 102 0.70 -7.68 -5.69
CA CYS A 102 0.22 -8.85 -6.39
C CYS A 102 -0.71 -9.64 -5.49
N TRP A 103 -1.85 -10.03 -5.99
CA TRP A 103 -2.80 -10.81 -5.22
C TRP A 103 -3.59 -11.77 -6.08
N ASP A 104 -3.89 -12.92 -5.50
CA ASP A 104 -4.67 -13.97 -6.10
C ASP A 104 -6.11 -13.86 -5.59
N SER A 105 -7.06 -13.60 -6.48
CA SER A 105 -8.47 -13.79 -6.18
C SER A 105 -8.84 -15.25 -6.37
N ILE A 106 -9.13 -15.93 -5.27
CA ILE A 106 -9.49 -17.37 -5.31
C ILE A 106 -10.82 -17.57 -6.03
N ILE A 107 -11.75 -16.64 -5.87
CA ILE A 107 -13.06 -16.66 -6.53
C ILE A 107 -12.93 -16.51 -8.04
N ASP A 108 -12.13 -15.54 -8.51
CA ASP A 108 -11.93 -15.29 -9.93
C ASP A 108 -10.98 -16.28 -10.58
N LYS A 109 -10.20 -16.99 -9.78
CA LYS A 109 -9.04 -17.79 -10.21
C LYS A 109 -8.08 -16.99 -11.08
N LYS A 110 -7.77 -15.77 -10.62
CA LYS A 110 -6.94 -14.81 -11.34
C LYS A 110 -5.93 -14.16 -10.42
N VAL A 111 -4.77 -13.87 -11.00
CA VAL A 111 -3.77 -12.97 -10.41
C VAL A 111 -4.08 -11.55 -10.84
N TYR A 112 -4.10 -10.64 -9.88
CA TYR A 112 -4.24 -9.21 -10.09
C TYR A 112 -2.98 -8.47 -9.64
N GLN A 113 -2.73 -7.35 -10.30
CA GLN A 113 -1.79 -6.32 -9.86
C GLN A 113 -2.56 -5.05 -9.58
N SER A 114 -2.49 -4.57 -8.36
CA SER A 114 -3.12 -3.30 -7.98
C SER A 114 -2.07 -2.27 -7.63
N THR A 115 -2.28 -1.04 -8.09
CA THR A 115 -1.45 0.13 -7.80
C THR A 115 -2.31 1.18 -7.14
N LEU A 116 -1.86 1.66 -5.98
CA LEU A 116 -2.47 2.71 -5.18
C LEU A 116 -1.56 3.93 -5.16
N PHE A 117 -2.10 5.10 -5.51
CA PHE A 117 -1.42 6.38 -5.35
C PHE A 117 -2.09 7.15 -4.22
N PHE A 118 -1.35 7.44 -3.17
CA PHE A 118 -1.84 8.17 -2.01
C PHE A 118 -1.61 9.67 -2.18
N THR A 119 -2.53 10.45 -1.65
CA THR A 119 -2.55 11.91 -1.79
C THR A 119 -2.18 12.60 -0.48
N GLN A 120 -1.98 13.91 -0.55
CA GLN A 120 -1.81 14.75 0.64
C GLN A 120 -2.99 14.63 1.62
N ASP A 121 -4.22 14.42 1.11
CA ASP A 121 -5.40 14.22 1.95
C ASP A 121 -5.29 12.94 2.80
N THR A 122 -4.78 11.85 2.21
CA THR A 122 -4.46 10.63 2.96
C THR A 122 -3.47 10.92 4.10
N TRP A 123 -2.38 11.63 3.81
CA TRP A 123 -1.37 11.95 4.83
C TRP A 123 -1.92 12.86 5.92
N ASN A 124 -2.73 13.86 5.55
CA ASN A 124 -3.41 14.72 6.51
C ASN A 124 -4.33 13.91 7.43
N LYS A 125 -5.15 13.01 6.88
CA LYS A 125 -6.02 12.12 7.65
C LYS A 125 -5.22 11.23 8.61
N MET A 126 -4.08 10.70 8.19
CA MET A 126 -3.21 9.88 9.04
C MET A 126 -2.60 10.70 10.19
N THR A 127 -2.13 11.92 9.92
CA THR A 127 -1.40 12.76 10.88
C THR A 127 -2.30 13.65 11.74
N THR A 128 -3.58 13.76 11.43
CA THR A 128 -4.54 14.52 12.23
C THR A 128 -4.95 13.70 13.47
N PRO A 129 -4.74 14.23 14.67
CA PRO A 129 -5.16 13.55 15.91
C PRO A 129 -6.68 13.48 16.04
N TYR A 130 -7.13 12.50 16.82
CA TYR A 130 -8.51 12.39 17.31
C TYR A 130 -8.48 11.93 18.77
N PRO A 131 -9.54 12.20 19.57
CA PRO A 131 -9.60 11.75 20.97
C PRO A 131 -9.46 10.24 21.07
N ASP A 132 -8.54 9.78 21.93
CA ASP A 132 -8.37 8.35 22.18
C ASP A 132 -9.53 7.82 23.03
N VAL A 133 -10.23 6.81 22.55
CA VAL A 133 -11.35 6.19 23.28
C VAL A 133 -10.91 5.26 24.41
N LEU A 134 -9.66 4.80 24.38
CA LEU A 134 -9.09 3.91 25.39
C LEU A 134 -8.36 4.68 26.50
N GLU A 135 -7.80 5.85 26.16
CA GLU A 135 -7.06 6.70 27.09
C GLU A 135 -7.62 8.13 27.09
N PRO A 136 -8.67 8.39 27.91
CA PRO A 136 -9.30 9.72 27.98
C PRO A 136 -8.28 10.84 28.26
N GLY A 137 -8.37 11.91 27.48
CA GLY A 137 -7.44 13.06 27.56
C GLY A 137 -6.18 12.91 26.70
N LYS A 138 -5.97 11.76 26.04
CA LYS A 138 -4.90 11.59 25.06
C LYS A 138 -5.43 11.67 23.61
N ASN A 139 -4.51 11.84 22.69
CA ASN A 139 -4.79 11.80 21.25
C ASN A 139 -4.31 10.48 20.66
N ALA A 140 -5.13 9.91 19.79
CA ALA A 140 -4.79 8.81 18.90
C ALA A 140 -4.63 9.31 17.45
N TYR A 141 -4.05 8.46 16.62
CA TYR A 141 -3.84 8.72 15.19
C TYR A 141 -4.26 7.51 14.37
N ARG A 142 -4.59 7.74 13.09
CA ARG A 142 -5.01 6.69 12.17
C ARG A 142 -3.81 6.01 11.54
N GLN A 143 -3.14 5.19 12.31
CA GLN A 143 -1.90 4.50 11.95
C GLN A 143 -2.13 3.17 11.21
N THR A 144 -3.36 2.71 11.07
CA THR A 144 -3.65 1.44 10.41
C THR A 144 -4.46 1.68 9.14
N MET A 145 -3.90 1.26 8.02
CA MET A 145 -4.54 1.26 6.71
C MET A 145 -5.12 -0.12 6.43
N LEU A 146 -6.38 -0.18 6.01
CA LEU A 146 -7.04 -1.39 5.58
C LEU A 146 -7.24 -1.36 4.07
N ILE A 147 -6.85 -2.44 3.41
CA ILE A 147 -6.95 -2.60 1.96
C ILE A 147 -7.89 -3.75 1.68
N GLY A 148 -9.08 -3.42 1.18
CA GLY A 148 -10.10 -4.39 0.83
C GLY A 148 -9.90 -4.91 -0.59
N LEU A 149 -9.96 -6.24 -0.74
CA LEU A 149 -9.85 -6.95 -2.00
C LEU A 149 -11.14 -7.73 -2.24
N ALA A 150 -11.74 -7.55 -3.39
CA ALA A 150 -12.95 -8.29 -3.75
C ALA A 150 -12.87 -8.80 -5.20
N PRO A 151 -13.71 -9.79 -5.56
CA PRO A 151 -13.76 -10.31 -6.94
C PRO A 151 -13.85 -9.20 -7.99
N GLU A 152 -13.49 -9.51 -9.22
CA GLU A 152 -13.37 -8.60 -10.37
C GLU A 152 -12.24 -7.56 -10.23
N GLY A 153 -11.26 -7.82 -9.36
CA GLY A 153 -10.16 -6.89 -9.14
C GLY A 153 -10.55 -5.63 -8.39
N LYS A 154 -11.66 -5.64 -7.65
CA LYS A 154 -12.12 -4.48 -6.88
C LYS A 154 -11.24 -4.27 -5.65
N VAL A 155 -10.80 -3.03 -5.47
CA VAL A 155 -9.98 -2.62 -4.33
C VAL A 155 -10.56 -1.37 -3.69
N ARG A 156 -10.58 -1.31 -2.36
CA ARG A 156 -10.93 -0.13 -1.58
C ARG A 156 -9.95 0.05 -0.44
N VAL A 157 -9.80 1.27 0.05
CA VAL A 157 -8.86 1.60 1.11
C VAL A 157 -9.55 2.41 2.20
N TRP A 158 -9.22 2.11 3.45
CA TRP A 158 -9.69 2.85 4.63
C TRP A 158 -8.54 3.11 5.59
N LEU A 159 -8.71 4.11 6.44
CA LEU A 159 -7.93 4.26 7.66
C LEU A 159 -8.76 3.83 8.85
N ARG A 160 -8.21 2.96 9.69
CA ARG A 160 -8.85 2.55 10.92
C ARG A 160 -8.89 3.70 11.93
N GLN A 161 -10.06 3.89 12.53
CA GLN A 161 -10.25 4.79 13.65
C GLN A 161 -10.84 3.99 14.82
N TYR A 162 -10.04 3.71 15.82
CA TYR A 162 -10.48 2.92 16.95
C TYR A 162 -11.67 3.57 17.67
N GLY A 163 -12.67 2.76 18.00
CA GLY A 163 -13.93 3.22 18.61
C GLY A 163 -14.95 3.83 17.64
N HIS A 164 -14.61 4.00 16.36
CA HIS A 164 -15.45 4.61 15.32
C HIS A 164 -15.47 3.76 14.04
N SER A 165 -16.27 4.17 13.06
CA SER A 165 -16.24 3.58 11.72
C SER A 165 -14.91 3.87 11.02
N ASP A 166 -14.44 2.93 10.19
CA ASP A 166 -13.24 3.13 9.35
C ASP A 166 -13.48 4.28 8.35
N ILE A 167 -12.46 5.12 8.13
CA ILE A 167 -12.56 6.28 7.24
C ILE A 167 -12.14 5.89 5.82
N PRO A 168 -13.03 5.96 4.83
CA PRO A 168 -12.69 5.63 3.46
C PRO A 168 -11.74 6.66 2.85
N LEU A 169 -10.75 6.18 2.08
CA LEU A 169 -9.82 6.99 1.31
C LEU A 169 -10.27 7.07 -0.15
N ASN A 170 -11.34 7.83 -0.40
CA ASN A 170 -11.97 7.93 -1.72
C ASN A 170 -11.12 8.70 -2.76
N ASP A 171 -10.13 9.44 -2.32
CA ASP A 171 -9.18 10.21 -3.12
C ASP A 171 -7.95 9.39 -3.55
N THR A 172 -7.77 8.17 -3.03
CA THR A 172 -6.73 7.25 -3.48
C THR A 172 -7.01 6.82 -4.91
N LYS A 173 -6.08 7.12 -5.83
CA LYS A 173 -6.17 6.62 -7.20
C LYS A 173 -5.77 5.15 -7.23
N ILE A 174 -6.72 4.29 -7.63
CA ILE A 174 -6.54 2.83 -7.67
C ILE A 174 -6.62 2.36 -9.10
N THR A 175 -5.65 1.55 -9.53
CA THR A 175 -5.65 0.85 -10.81
C THR A 175 -5.39 -0.63 -10.56
N THR A 176 -6.22 -1.50 -11.14
CA THR A 176 -6.03 -2.96 -11.07
C THR A 176 -6.00 -3.53 -12.48
N VAL A 177 -5.02 -4.36 -12.75
CA VAL A 177 -4.82 -5.05 -14.04
C VAL A 177 -4.65 -6.55 -13.84
N PHE A 178 -4.83 -7.34 -14.90
CA PHE A 178 -4.68 -8.79 -14.88
C PHE A 178 -4.25 -9.34 -16.24
N GLY A 179 -3.86 -10.61 -16.28
CA GLY A 179 -3.52 -11.32 -17.52
C GLY A 179 -2.30 -10.71 -18.23
N LYS A 180 -2.47 -10.33 -19.50
CA LYS A 180 -1.38 -9.76 -20.32
C LYS A 180 -0.88 -8.39 -19.85
N ASP A 181 -1.71 -7.68 -19.11
CA ASP A 181 -1.41 -6.31 -18.63
C ASP A 181 -0.66 -6.32 -17.27
N LEU A 182 -0.36 -7.51 -16.73
CA LEU A 182 0.52 -7.65 -15.57
C LEU A 182 1.95 -7.27 -15.93
N ASP A 183 2.59 -6.51 -15.03
CA ASP A 183 4.01 -6.15 -15.10
C ASP A 183 4.78 -6.82 -13.94
N MET A 184 4.87 -6.18 -12.80
CA MET A 184 5.56 -6.70 -11.61
C MET A 184 5.03 -8.06 -11.16
N CYS A 185 3.74 -8.30 -11.35
CA CYS A 185 3.04 -9.51 -10.90
C CYS A 185 3.01 -10.64 -11.93
N LYS A 186 3.67 -10.49 -13.08
CA LYS A 186 3.74 -11.54 -14.10
C LYS A 186 4.49 -12.75 -13.56
N GLY A 187 3.80 -13.90 -13.50
CA GLY A 187 4.35 -15.14 -12.94
C GLY A 187 4.46 -15.15 -11.41
N VAL A 188 3.92 -14.15 -10.73
CA VAL A 188 3.86 -14.11 -9.26
C VAL A 188 2.48 -14.56 -8.81
N THR A 189 2.40 -15.74 -8.20
CA THR A 189 1.18 -16.28 -7.60
C THR A 189 1.52 -17.10 -6.36
N GLY A 190 0.61 -17.16 -5.40
CA GLY A 190 0.69 -18.03 -4.22
C GLY A 190 -0.30 -19.20 -4.30
N SER A 191 -1.09 -19.28 -5.37
CA SER A 191 -2.11 -20.29 -5.56
C SER A 191 -2.01 -20.92 -6.97
N ASP A 192 -2.24 -22.23 -7.04
CA ASP A 192 -2.41 -22.93 -8.32
C ASP A 192 -3.87 -22.98 -8.78
N PHE A 193 -4.81 -22.53 -7.92
CA PHE A 193 -6.26 -22.55 -8.14
C PHE A 193 -6.87 -23.93 -8.41
N SER A 194 -6.14 -25.04 -8.24
CA SER A 194 -6.55 -26.39 -8.61
C SER A 194 -7.51 -27.03 -7.59
N TYR A 195 -7.33 -26.74 -6.32
CA TYR A 195 -8.13 -27.34 -5.24
C TYR A 195 -9.53 -26.74 -5.07
N GLY A 196 -9.88 -25.71 -5.86
CA GLY A 196 -11.21 -25.09 -5.82
C GLY A 196 -11.50 -24.30 -4.56
N TYR A 197 -12.78 -24.18 -4.20
CA TYR A 197 -13.22 -23.36 -3.09
C TYR A 197 -13.28 -24.13 -1.78
N SER A 198 -13.05 -23.45 -0.66
CA SER A 198 -13.34 -23.97 0.68
C SER A 198 -14.84 -24.27 0.86
N ASN A 199 -15.19 -25.06 1.87
CA ASN A 199 -16.59 -25.35 2.18
C ASN A 199 -17.37 -24.06 2.52
N THR A 200 -16.76 -23.13 3.26
CA THR A 200 -17.36 -21.84 3.57
C THR A 200 -17.67 -21.02 2.30
N THR A 201 -16.76 -21.02 1.34
CA THR A 201 -16.99 -20.36 0.06
C THR A 201 -18.10 -21.05 -0.74
N LYS A 202 -18.08 -22.39 -0.80
CA LYS A 202 -19.12 -23.16 -1.51
C LYS A 202 -20.52 -22.90 -0.95
N GLU A 203 -20.66 -22.89 0.36
CA GLU A 203 -21.95 -22.58 1.01
C GLU A 203 -22.39 -21.13 0.75
N PHE A 204 -21.44 -20.17 0.82
CA PHE A 204 -21.75 -18.77 0.56
C PHE A 204 -22.25 -18.50 -0.87
N ILE A 205 -21.61 -19.11 -1.89
CA ILE A 205 -21.96 -18.88 -3.30
C ILE A 205 -23.13 -19.74 -3.77
N LYS A 206 -23.58 -20.72 -2.97
CA LYS A 206 -24.67 -21.63 -3.34
C LYS A 206 -25.94 -20.88 -3.71
N GLY A 207 -26.45 -21.12 -4.92
CA GLY A 207 -27.63 -20.45 -5.45
C GLY A 207 -27.44 -18.99 -5.87
N LYS A 208 -26.23 -18.43 -5.73
CA LYS A 208 -25.91 -17.09 -6.18
C LYS A 208 -25.24 -17.09 -7.55
N LYS A 209 -25.39 -15.98 -8.26
CA LYS A 209 -24.67 -15.73 -9.51
C LYS A 209 -23.50 -14.78 -9.26
N TYR A 210 -22.38 -15.04 -9.93
CA TYR A 210 -21.24 -14.12 -9.95
C TYR A 210 -21.67 -12.74 -10.54
N PRO A 211 -21.28 -11.61 -9.91
CA PRO A 211 -20.28 -11.44 -8.85
C PRO A 211 -20.82 -11.65 -7.44
N TYR A 212 -21.47 -12.42 -6.93
CA TYR A 212 -21.94 -12.85 -5.59
C TYR A 212 -22.26 -11.75 -4.56
N GLY A 213 -22.06 -10.48 -4.85
CA GLY A 213 -22.32 -9.37 -3.93
C GLY A 213 -22.00 -8.02 -4.57
N SER A 214 -22.12 -6.94 -3.78
CA SER A 214 -21.85 -5.57 -4.18
C SER A 214 -20.74 -4.95 -3.33
N TRP A 215 -19.70 -4.49 -3.97
CA TRP A 215 -18.50 -3.90 -3.35
C TRP A 215 -17.86 -2.78 -4.19
#